data_fffc8e2794c1a22ff71eb7107fb0eaf0
#
_entry.id   fffc8e2794c1a22ff71eb7107fb0eaf0
#
_cell.length_a   1.000
_cell.length_b   1.000
_cell.length_c   1.000
_cell.angle_alpha   90.00
_cell.angle_beta   90.00
_cell.angle_gamma   90.00
#
_symmetry.space_group_name_H-M   'P 1'
#
loop_
_entity.id
_entity.type
_entity.pdbx_description
1 polymer ?
#
loop_
_entity_poly.entity_id
_entity_poly.type
_entity_poly.pdbx_seq_one_letter_code
_entity_poly.pdbx_strand_id
1 'polypeptide(L)'
;MRPIPAVATAALLSAGLALPAVAKDRPVTDQERVKLEAAVRTAGCTGGKMEFDDDKATPHPAGKFEVEDAMCGTQKHDLVFDTDLKLISKKAD
;
A
#
# COMPACT_ATOMS: atom_id res chain seq x y z
N MET A 1 -43.61 25.91 4.17
CA MET A 1 -43.16 25.61 3.95
C MET A 1 -42.35 25.09 3.42
N ARG A 2 -42.03 25.05 3.43
CA ARG A 2 -41.26 24.60 3.04
C ARG A 2 -40.35 24.00 2.76
N PRO A 3 -40.25 23.90 2.78
CA PRO A 3 -39.35 23.33 2.63
C PRO A 3 -38.53 22.76 2.19
N ILE A 4 -38.24 22.64 2.20
CA ILE A 4 -37.53 22.03 1.99
C ILE A 4 -36.75 21.54 1.47
N PRO A 5 -36.68 21.55 1.54
CA PRO A 5 -35.84 21.01 1.18
C PRO A 5 -35.06 20.41 0.77
N ALA A 6 -34.93 20.41 0.88
CA ALA A 6 -34.26 19.74 0.67
C ALA A 6 -33.55 19.16 0.21
N VAL A 7 -33.40 19.26 0.30
CA VAL A 7 -32.76 18.57 0.06
C VAL A 7 -31.97 18.10 -0.45
N ALA A 8 -31.84 18.17 -0.32
CA ALA A 8 -31.13 17.66 -0.63
C ALA A 8 -30.33 17.10 -0.96
N THR A 9 -30.25 17.14 -0.83
CA THR A 9 -29.58 16.49 -1.00
C THR A 9 -28.80 15.90 -1.47
N ALA A 10 -28.85 15.94 -1.44
CA ALA A 10 -28.23 15.25 -1.70
C ALA A 10 -27.49 14.82 -2.18
N ALA A 11 -27.42 14.93 -2.16
CA ALA A 11 -26.76 14.30 -2.51
C ALA A 11 -25.94 13.95 -2.77
N LEU A 12 -25.80 14.09 -2.53
CA LEU A 12 -25.08 13.54 -2.65
C LEU A 12 -24.39 12.97 -2.92
N LEU A 13 -24.40 13.15 -2.82
CA LEU A 13 -23.82 12.42 -2.93
C LEU A 13 -23.18 11.87 -3.36
N SER A 14 -23.24 12.06 -3.37
CA SER A 14 -22.71 11.30 -3.68
C SER A 14 -21.96 10.92 -4.04
N ALA A 15 -21.94 11.15 -3.84
CA ALA A 15 -21.31 10.59 -4.04
C ALA A 15 -20.51 10.12 -4.32
N GLY A 16 -20.41 10.24 -4.25
CA GLY A 16 -19.76 9.56 -4.35
C GLY A 16 -19.13 9.10 -4.66
N LEU A 17 -19.12 9.14 -4.63
CA LEU A 17 -18.55 8.56 -4.83
C LEU A 17 -17.72 8.09 -5.15
N ALA A 18 -17.48 8.09 -5.01
CA ALA A 18 -16.71 7.59 -5.18
C ALA A 18 -15.98 6.99 -5.65
N LEU A 19 -15.51 6.98 -5.85
CA LEU A 19 -14.76 6.37 -6.15
C LEU A 19 -13.82 5.99 -6.22
N PRO A 20 -13.71 5.83 -6.13
CA PRO A 20 -12.79 5.37 -6.04
C PRO A 20 -11.73 4.85 -6.29
N ALA A 21 -11.86 5.32 -6.24
CA ALA A 21 -10.85 5.00 -6.37
C ALA A 21 -10.07 4.09 -6.47
N VAL A 22 -9.64 4.02 -6.72
CA VAL A 22 -8.79 3.38 -6.89
C VAL A 22 -7.60 3.46 -6.08
N ALA A 23 -7.69 3.09 -4.94
CA ALA A 23 -6.57 2.99 -4.09
C ALA A 23 -5.63 1.96 -4.68
N LYS A 24 -4.47 2.37 -5.01
CA LYS A 24 -3.45 1.48 -5.53
C LYS A 24 -2.74 0.78 -4.40
N ASP A 25 -2.61 1.44 -3.27
CA ASP A 25 -1.92 0.91 -2.10
C ASP A 25 -2.94 0.46 -1.09
N ARG A 26 -2.69 -0.66 -0.48
CA ARG A 26 -3.48 -1.13 0.65
C ARG A 26 -2.58 -1.65 1.74
N PRO A 27 -3.05 -1.67 2.99
CA PRO A 27 -2.27 -2.30 4.07
C PRO A 27 -2.09 -3.78 3.77
N VAL A 28 -1.01 -4.33 4.27
CA VAL A 28 -0.80 -5.78 4.17
C VAL A 28 -1.69 -6.47 5.20
N THR A 29 -2.13 -7.68 4.86
CA THR A 29 -2.85 -8.51 5.81
C THR A 29 -1.87 -9.05 6.86
N ASP A 30 -2.41 -9.61 7.95
CA ASP A 30 -1.56 -10.19 9.00
C ASP A 30 -0.71 -11.33 8.44
N GLN A 31 -1.28 -12.16 7.57
CA GLN A 31 -0.55 -13.26 6.95
C GLN A 31 0.56 -12.75 6.04
N GLU A 32 0.26 -11.72 5.25
CA GLU A 32 1.25 -11.09 4.39
C GLU A 32 2.37 -10.48 5.20
N ARG A 33 2.02 -9.85 6.32
CA ARG A 33 3.00 -9.22 7.19
C ARG A 33 4.02 -10.21 7.71
N VAL A 34 3.56 -11.37 8.17
CA VAL A 34 4.47 -12.39 8.71
C VAL A 34 5.49 -12.82 7.66
N LYS A 35 5.01 -13.07 6.45
CA LYS A 35 5.89 -13.50 5.36
C LYS A 35 6.81 -12.37 4.92
N LEU A 36 6.28 -11.16 4.86
CA LEU A 36 7.07 -10.01 4.43
C LEU A 36 8.15 -9.66 5.45
N GLU A 37 7.83 -9.77 6.73
CA GLU A 37 8.83 -9.55 7.78
C GLU A 37 10.00 -10.52 7.65
N ALA A 38 9.71 -11.77 7.32
CA ALA A 38 10.77 -12.75 7.09
C ALA A 38 11.62 -12.37 5.88
N ALA A 39 10.98 -11.89 4.80
CA ALA A 39 11.69 -11.47 3.61
C ALA A 39 12.56 -10.22 3.89
N VAL A 40 12.03 -9.31 4.70
CA VAL A 40 12.77 -8.10 5.10
C VAL A 40 14.03 -8.51 5.88
N ARG A 41 13.89 -9.45 6.81
CA ARG A 41 15.05 -9.94 7.57
C ARG A 41 16.08 -10.62 6.66
N THR A 42 15.60 -11.38 5.70
CA THR A 42 16.52 -12.01 4.72
C THR A 42 17.29 -10.96 3.92
N ALA A 43 16.69 -9.81 3.71
CA ALA A 43 17.35 -8.70 3.03
C ALA A 43 18.28 -7.92 3.95
N GLY A 44 18.42 -8.33 5.20
CA GLY A 44 19.30 -7.67 6.15
C GLY A 44 18.70 -6.47 6.84
N CYS A 45 17.38 -6.43 6.91
CA CYS A 45 16.67 -5.27 7.43
C CYS A 45 15.60 -5.69 8.45
N THR A 46 15.02 -4.71 9.15
CA THR A 46 13.92 -4.94 10.07
C THR A 46 12.94 -3.78 10.00
N GLY A 47 11.69 -4.06 10.35
CA GLY A 47 10.68 -3.04 10.49
C GLY A 47 10.25 -2.43 9.17
N GLY A 48 9.82 -1.19 9.26
CA GLY A 48 9.35 -0.45 8.10
C GLY A 48 7.84 -0.48 7.96
N LYS A 49 7.35 0.44 7.15
CA LYS A 49 5.92 0.53 6.84
C LYS A 49 5.63 -0.33 5.63
N MET A 50 4.72 -1.26 5.78
CA MET A 50 4.44 -2.28 4.77
C MET A 50 3.12 -2.00 4.07
N GLU A 51 3.15 -2.01 2.75
CA GLU A 51 1.97 -1.80 1.91
C GLU A 51 2.02 -2.72 0.72
N PHE A 52 0.85 -3.05 0.18
CA PHE A 52 0.75 -3.74 -1.09
C PHE A 52 0.26 -2.75 -2.14
N ASP A 53 0.99 -2.67 -3.24
CA ASP A 53 0.65 -1.80 -4.37
C ASP A 53 0.23 -2.69 -5.54
N ASP A 54 -1.04 -2.59 -5.94
CA ASP A 54 -1.54 -3.39 -7.05
C ASP A 54 -1.72 -2.55 -8.32
N ASP A 55 -0.91 -1.52 -8.50
CA ASP A 55 -0.95 -0.67 -9.68
C ASP A 55 -0.59 -1.49 -10.92
N LYS A 56 -1.60 -1.79 -11.72
CA LYS A 56 -1.43 -2.65 -12.89
C LYS A 56 -0.73 -1.96 -14.05
N ALA A 57 -0.51 -0.67 -13.93
CA ALA A 57 0.24 0.06 -14.95
C ALA A 57 1.75 -0.09 -14.79
N THR A 58 2.21 -0.70 -13.71
CA THR A 58 3.64 -0.88 -13.46
C THR A 58 4.16 -2.11 -14.21
N PRO A 59 5.49 -2.28 -14.27
CA PRO A 59 6.06 -3.53 -14.81
C PRO A 59 5.74 -4.76 -13.97
N HIS A 60 5.06 -4.58 -12.84
CA HIS A 60 4.66 -5.70 -11.97
C HIS A 60 3.14 -5.76 -11.90
N PRO A 61 2.47 -6.25 -12.96
CA PRO A 61 1.00 -6.19 -13.02
C PRO A 61 0.30 -7.05 -11.97
N ALA A 62 0.99 -8.02 -11.38
CA ALA A 62 0.43 -8.78 -10.27
C ALA A 62 0.53 -8.02 -8.94
N GLY A 63 1.19 -6.87 -8.96
CA GLY A 63 1.39 -6.08 -7.77
C GLY A 63 2.77 -6.28 -7.16
N LYS A 64 3.01 -5.51 -6.12
CA LYS A 64 4.28 -5.59 -5.41
C LYS A 64 4.07 -5.16 -3.97
N PHE A 65 4.97 -5.61 -3.10
CA PHE A 65 4.99 -5.15 -1.71
C PHE A 65 6.05 -4.08 -1.57
N GLU A 66 5.70 -3.02 -0.84
CA GLU A 66 6.61 -1.92 -0.55
C GLU A 66 6.83 -1.86 0.96
N VAL A 67 8.08 -1.71 1.35
CA VAL A 67 8.45 -1.53 2.75
C VAL A 67 9.25 -0.24 2.83
N GLU A 68 8.66 0.78 3.45
CA GLU A 68 9.30 2.08 3.57
C GLU A 68 9.97 2.21 4.91
N ASP A 69 11.15 2.81 4.91
CA ASP A 69 11.89 3.10 6.13
C ASP A 69 12.26 1.85 6.93
N ALA A 70 12.57 0.76 6.23
CA ALA A 70 13.13 -0.41 6.90
C ALA A 70 14.53 -0.09 7.37
N MET A 71 14.86 -0.55 8.57
CA MET A 71 16.19 -0.32 9.11
C MET A 71 17.11 -1.43 8.66
N CYS A 72 18.11 -1.06 7.87
CA CYS A 72 19.09 -2.00 7.33
C CYS A 72 20.46 -1.63 7.89
N GLY A 73 20.85 -2.30 8.97
CA GLY A 73 21.99 -1.85 9.74
C GLY A 73 21.64 -0.56 10.47
N THR A 74 22.38 0.50 10.20
CA THR A 74 22.15 1.81 10.82
C THR A 74 21.47 2.79 9.88
N GLN A 75 21.01 2.34 8.71
CA GLN A 75 20.48 3.24 7.70
C GLN A 75 19.12 2.75 7.24
N LYS A 76 18.20 3.69 7.04
CA LYS A 76 16.88 3.38 6.52
C LYS A 76 16.94 3.12 5.02
N HIS A 77 16.16 2.17 4.58
CA HIS A 77 16.04 1.82 3.17
C HIS A 77 14.58 1.62 2.81
N ASP A 78 14.27 1.85 1.54
CA ASP A 78 13.00 1.46 0.96
C ASP A 78 13.19 0.18 0.18
N LEU A 79 12.36 -0.81 0.46
CA LEU A 79 12.44 -2.12 -0.16
C LEU A 79 11.22 -2.37 -1.00
N VAL A 80 11.40 -3.05 -2.13
CA VAL A 80 10.29 -3.50 -2.97
C VAL A 80 10.47 -4.99 -3.22
N PHE A 81 9.39 -5.74 -3.02
CA PHE A 81 9.34 -7.18 -3.25
C PHE A 81 8.24 -7.50 -4.24
N ASP A 82 8.44 -8.52 -5.07
CA ASP A 82 7.36 -9.01 -5.91
C ASP A 82 6.39 -9.85 -5.09
N THR A 83 5.35 -10.39 -5.73
CA THR A 83 4.34 -11.18 -5.03
C THR A 83 4.87 -12.52 -4.53
N ASP A 84 6.00 -12.97 -5.02
CA ASP A 84 6.70 -14.14 -4.52
C ASP A 84 7.71 -13.80 -3.42
N LEU A 85 7.72 -12.53 -3.00
CA LEU A 85 8.59 -12.02 -1.94
C LEU A 85 10.06 -12.04 -2.31
N LYS A 86 10.33 -11.93 -3.59
CA LYS A 86 11.70 -11.70 -4.07
C LYS A 86 12.00 -10.22 -4.03
N LEU A 87 13.17 -9.88 -3.55
CA LEU A 87 13.59 -8.48 -3.47
C LEU A 87 13.84 -7.94 -4.88
N ILE A 88 13.13 -6.88 -5.23
CA ILE A 88 13.27 -6.21 -6.52
C ILE A 88 14.17 -4.99 -6.40
N SER A 89 14.05 -4.27 -5.30
CA SER A 89 14.75 -3.00 -5.11
C SER A 89 15.05 -2.76 -3.65
N LYS A 90 16.22 -2.22 -3.39
CA LYS A 90 16.64 -1.83 -2.04
C LYS A 90 17.41 -0.52 -2.18
N LYS A 91 16.80 0.56 -1.72
CA LYS A 91 17.37 1.89 -1.88
C LYS A 91 17.52 2.55 -0.53
N ALA A 92 18.69 3.13 -0.29
CA ALA A 92 18.92 3.94 0.90
C ALA A 92 18.12 5.23 0.79
N ASP A 93 17.55 5.63 1.91
CA ASP A 93 16.85 6.94 2.01
C ASP A 93 17.82 8.09 1.97
#